data_90a31921b31cf4cf4be85f983fa30ce9
#
_entry.id   90a31921b31cf4cf4be85f983fa30ce9
#
_cell.length_a   1.000
_cell.length_b   1.000
_cell.length_c   1.000
_cell.angle_alpha   90.00
_cell.angle_beta   90.00
_cell.angle_gamma   90.00
#
_symmetry.space_group_name_H-M   'P 1'
#
loop_
_entity.id
_entity.type
_entity.pdbx_description
1 polymer ?
#
loop_
_entity_poly.entity_id
_entity_poly.type
_entity_poly.pdbx_seq_one_letter_code
_entity_poly.pdbx_strand_id
1 'polypeptide(L)'
;MKKKNKNILILAPHPDDEVVGTCAIIKKGRELGQRFYIFFLTNGVIPREDMWFFEKKKYAIKLNIRLSEMKKAVKYLGIKKYYLQNIPSRSLKMHIVKTINKIKLIIQAHNITTIFTPAYEGGHQDHDVSNFIASKFIKQLNVYEFAEYNNFGGKSVSNTFIGEDTNEEILILNDKEISYKKKMLNIYKSETKNLGHIKVVREALRKLKSYDYSQRPHKGKLFYERFNLFSWHPRVDGTSPEIVCEIFKNTRFNNVF
;
A
#
# COMPACT_ATOMS: atom_id res chain seq x y z
N MET A 1 7.70 -21.07 25.78
CA MET A 1 6.82 -19.91 25.51
C MET A 1 5.89 -20.23 24.34
N LYS A 2 4.56 -20.23 24.55
CA LYS A 2 3.60 -20.39 23.45
C LYS A 2 3.77 -19.25 22.46
N LYS A 3 4.16 -19.53 21.20
CA LYS A 3 4.15 -18.54 20.12
C LYS A 3 2.74 -17.96 20.02
N LYS A 4 2.55 -16.72 20.44
CA LYS A 4 1.28 -16.02 20.25
C LYS A 4 1.02 -15.94 18.75
N ASN A 5 0.03 -16.68 18.24
CA ASN A 5 -0.41 -16.58 16.85
C ASN A 5 -0.78 -15.12 16.57
N LYS A 6 0.09 -14.42 15.82
CA LYS A 6 -0.19 -13.04 15.40
C LYS A 6 -1.15 -13.07 14.23
N ASN A 7 -2.26 -12.35 14.35
CA ASN A 7 -3.16 -12.07 13.23
C ASN A 7 -2.78 -10.69 12.68
N ILE A 8 -2.31 -10.65 11.46
CA ILE A 8 -1.74 -9.47 10.82
C ILE A 8 -2.64 -9.05 9.68
N LEU A 9 -3.07 -7.79 9.67
CA LEU A 9 -3.80 -7.17 8.58
C LEU A 9 -2.84 -6.31 7.75
N ILE A 10 -2.73 -6.59 6.47
CA ILE A 10 -2.00 -5.77 5.51
C ILE A 10 -3.00 -4.85 4.84
N LEU A 11 -2.76 -3.55 4.93
CA LEU A 11 -3.45 -2.54 4.16
C LEU A 11 -2.68 -2.35 2.86
N ALA A 12 -3.24 -2.84 1.76
CA ALA A 12 -2.69 -2.69 0.43
C ALA A 12 -3.52 -1.63 -0.32
N PRO A 13 -3.00 -0.41 -0.53
CA PRO A 13 -3.70 0.61 -1.29
C PRO A 13 -4.18 0.13 -2.64
N HIS A 14 -3.33 -0.62 -3.36
CA HIS A 14 -3.64 -1.20 -4.66
C HIS A 14 -3.39 -2.71 -4.65
N PRO A 15 -4.05 -3.48 -5.54
CA PRO A 15 -3.64 -4.84 -5.87
C PRO A 15 -2.25 -4.81 -6.53
N ASP A 16 -1.23 -5.27 -5.87
CA ASP A 16 0.20 -5.41 -6.12
C ASP A 16 1.07 -4.95 -4.93
N ASP A 17 0.64 -3.99 -4.11
CA ASP A 17 1.40 -3.47 -2.97
C ASP A 17 1.73 -4.58 -1.95
N GLU A 18 0.84 -5.57 -1.76
CA GLU A 18 1.09 -6.72 -0.90
C GLU A 18 2.27 -7.58 -1.40
N VAL A 19 2.53 -7.53 -2.69
CA VAL A 19 3.67 -8.23 -3.29
C VAL A 19 4.91 -7.35 -3.30
N VAL A 20 4.76 -6.07 -3.60
CA VAL A 20 5.86 -5.10 -3.66
C VAL A 20 6.56 -4.98 -2.31
N GLY A 21 5.80 -4.73 -1.27
CA GLY A 21 6.34 -4.42 0.06
C GLY A 21 6.51 -5.61 0.99
N THR A 22 5.71 -6.70 0.84
CA THR A 22 5.59 -7.70 1.92
C THR A 22 5.57 -9.17 1.47
N CYS A 23 5.85 -9.48 0.22
CA CYS A 23 5.74 -10.84 -0.34
C CYS A 23 6.55 -11.89 0.43
N ALA A 24 7.83 -11.63 0.69
CA ALA A 24 8.72 -12.53 1.41
C ALA A 24 8.43 -12.53 2.91
N ILE A 25 8.06 -11.36 3.46
CA ILE A 25 7.62 -11.22 4.86
C ILE A 25 6.39 -12.08 5.13
N ILE A 26 5.38 -12.05 4.24
CA ILE A 26 4.19 -12.91 4.33
C ILE A 26 4.61 -14.38 4.33
N LYS A 27 5.45 -14.79 3.38
CA LYS A 27 5.89 -16.19 3.26
C LYS A 27 6.56 -16.65 4.54
N LYS A 28 7.58 -15.92 5.02
CA LYS A 28 8.31 -16.27 6.27
C LYS A 28 7.41 -16.24 7.50
N GLY A 29 6.55 -15.22 7.61
CA GLY A 29 5.63 -15.12 8.74
C GLY A 29 4.66 -16.30 8.81
N ARG A 30 4.16 -16.78 7.66
CA ARG A 30 3.30 -17.98 7.60
C ARG A 30 4.04 -19.26 8.00
N GLU A 31 5.29 -19.41 7.60
CA GLU A 31 6.14 -20.52 8.03
C GLU A 31 6.35 -20.52 9.57
N LEU A 32 6.29 -19.33 10.18
CA LEU A 32 6.33 -19.14 11.64
C LEU A 32 4.95 -19.25 12.32
N GLY A 33 3.89 -19.63 11.58
CA GLY A 33 2.54 -19.80 12.11
C GLY A 33 1.73 -18.50 12.25
N GLN A 34 2.18 -17.39 11.68
CA GLN A 34 1.41 -16.14 11.64
C GLN A 34 0.28 -16.24 10.61
N ARG A 35 -0.83 -15.57 10.90
CA ARG A 35 -1.98 -15.47 9.98
C ARG A 35 -2.04 -14.10 9.38
N PHE A 36 -2.11 -14.05 8.05
CA PHE A 36 -2.21 -12.81 7.30
C PHE A 36 -3.58 -12.65 6.66
N TYR A 37 -4.06 -11.42 6.72
CA TYR A 37 -5.27 -10.92 6.09
C TYR A 37 -4.87 -9.73 5.23
N ILE A 38 -5.51 -9.53 4.08
CA ILE A 38 -5.24 -8.38 3.22
C ILE A 38 -6.53 -7.59 3.04
N PHE A 39 -6.43 -6.28 3.16
CA PHE A 39 -7.48 -5.36 2.75
C PHE A 39 -6.97 -4.46 1.64
N PHE A 40 -7.40 -4.73 0.41
CA PHE A 40 -7.18 -3.87 -0.74
C PHE A 40 -8.08 -2.63 -0.61
N LEU A 41 -7.46 -1.46 -0.45
CA LEU A 41 -8.15 -0.21 -0.15
C LEU A 41 -8.77 0.41 -1.39
N THR A 42 -8.22 0.11 -2.58
CA THR A 42 -8.79 0.47 -3.88
C THR A 42 -8.74 -0.75 -4.82
N ASN A 43 -9.35 -0.61 -6.00
CA ASN A 43 -9.29 -1.64 -7.04
C ASN A 43 -8.05 -1.54 -7.95
N GLY A 44 -7.18 -0.55 -7.72
CA GLY A 44 -5.93 -0.33 -8.45
C GLY A 44 -6.08 0.22 -9.88
N VAL A 45 -7.31 0.57 -10.30
CA VAL A 45 -7.57 1.19 -11.60
C VAL A 45 -7.95 2.65 -11.38
N ILE A 46 -7.37 3.57 -12.14
CA ILE A 46 -7.71 5.01 -12.06
C ILE A 46 -9.19 5.24 -12.41
N PRO A 47 -9.82 6.34 -11.96
CA PRO A 47 -11.19 6.67 -12.32
C PRO A 47 -11.38 6.66 -13.85
N ARG A 48 -12.54 6.19 -14.29
CA ARG A 48 -12.85 6.13 -15.73
C ARG A 48 -12.79 7.51 -16.39
N GLU A 49 -13.12 8.53 -15.64
CA GLU A 49 -13.10 9.94 -16.06
C GLU A 49 -11.71 10.42 -16.41
N ASP A 50 -10.68 9.94 -15.66
CA ASP A 50 -9.28 10.30 -15.80
C ASP A 50 -8.57 9.52 -16.94
N MET A 51 -9.26 8.57 -17.58
CA MET A 51 -8.70 7.80 -18.68
C MET A 51 -8.79 8.55 -19.99
N TRP A 52 -7.89 8.23 -20.93
CA TRP A 52 -8.04 8.62 -22.30
C TRP A 52 -9.41 8.21 -22.85
N PHE A 53 -10.03 9.05 -23.70
CA PHE A 53 -11.37 8.80 -24.25
C PHE A 53 -11.48 7.44 -24.94
N PHE A 54 -10.43 6.97 -25.65
CA PHE A 54 -10.37 5.68 -26.33
C PHE A 54 -10.15 4.51 -25.34
N GLU A 55 -9.67 4.78 -24.12
CA GLU A 55 -9.48 3.77 -23.07
C GLU A 55 -10.71 3.60 -22.16
N LYS A 56 -11.60 4.61 -22.09
CA LYS A 56 -12.79 4.58 -21.24
C LYS A 56 -13.70 3.39 -21.53
N LYS A 57 -13.77 2.94 -22.80
CA LYS A 57 -14.52 1.75 -23.19
C LYS A 57 -13.91 0.44 -22.65
N LYS A 58 -12.61 0.44 -22.34
CA LYS A 58 -11.87 -0.72 -21.82
C LYS A 58 -11.81 -0.76 -20.27
N TYR A 59 -12.48 0.18 -19.58
CA TYR A 59 -12.42 0.26 -18.10
C TYR A 59 -12.79 -1.07 -17.43
N ALA A 60 -13.93 -1.67 -17.79
CA ALA A 60 -14.39 -2.93 -17.23
C ALA A 60 -13.40 -4.09 -17.49
N ILE A 61 -12.78 -4.11 -18.67
CA ILE A 61 -11.77 -5.10 -19.02
C ILE A 61 -10.53 -4.93 -18.15
N LYS A 62 -10.02 -3.70 -18.02
CA LYS A 62 -8.86 -3.39 -17.16
C LYS A 62 -9.13 -3.78 -15.71
N LEU A 63 -10.31 -3.44 -15.19
CA LEU A 63 -10.72 -3.80 -13.83
C LEU A 63 -10.77 -5.31 -13.64
N ASN A 64 -11.40 -6.05 -14.56
CA ASN A 64 -11.48 -7.51 -14.47
C ASN A 64 -10.10 -8.18 -14.52
N ILE A 65 -9.19 -7.70 -15.38
CA ILE A 65 -7.80 -8.17 -15.42
C ILE A 65 -7.13 -7.95 -14.06
N ARG A 66 -7.18 -6.73 -13.52
CA ARG A 66 -6.55 -6.38 -12.23
C ARG A 66 -7.09 -7.25 -11.09
N LEU A 67 -8.41 -7.43 -11.02
CA LEU A 67 -9.03 -8.25 -9.99
C LEU A 67 -8.70 -9.75 -10.15
N SER A 68 -8.53 -10.23 -11.38
CA SER A 68 -8.09 -11.59 -11.64
C SER A 68 -6.65 -11.81 -11.20
N GLU A 69 -5.75 -10.86 -11.49
CA GLU A 69 -4.36 -10.87 -11.06
C GLU A 69 -4.26 -10.84 -9.53
N MET A 70 -5.00 -9.96 -8.86
CA MET A 70 -5.13 -9.89 -7.40
C MET A 70 -5.53 -11.24 -6.79
N LYS A 71 -6.62 -11.85 -7.30
CA LYS A 71 -7.09 -13.16 -6.80
C LYS A 71 -6.02 -14.24 -6.95
N LYS A 72 -5.29 -14.22 -8.07
CA LYS A 72 -4.19 -15.14 -8.33
C LYS A 72 -3.03 -14.91 -7.36
N ALA A 73 -2.62 -13.67 -7.12
CA ALA A 73 -1.56 -13.33 -6.17
C ALA A 73 -1.93 -13.76 -4.75
N VAL A 74 -3.12 -13.43 -4.27
CA VAL A 74 -3.64 -13.85 -2.95
C VAL A 74 -3.60 -15.37 -2.78
N LYS A 75 -4.00 -16.13 -3.83
CA LYS A 75 -3.94 -17.60 -3.83
C LYS A 75 -2.50 -18.09 -3.71
N TYR A 76 -1.55 -17.53 -4.46
CA TYR A 76 -0.14 -17.93 -4.41
C TYR A 76 0.55 -17.52 -3.09
N LEU A 77 0.17 -16.39 -2.49
CA LEU A 77 0.59 -16.00 -1.14
C LEU A 77 0.00 -16.93 -0.07
N GLY A 78 -1.00 -17.75 -0.43
CA GLY A 78 -1.71 -18.64 0.48
C GLY A 78 -2.54 -17.91 1.53
N ILE A 79 -3.02 -16.72 1.19
CA ILE A 79 -3.91 -15.93 2.04
C ILE A 79 -5.34 -16.48 1.91
N LYS A 80 -5.92 -16.88 3.04
CA LYS A 80 -7.27 -17.49 3.07
C LYS A 80 -8.39 -16.46 3.05
N LYS A 81 -8.14 -15.25 3.55
CA LYS A 81 -9.16 -14.20 3.66
C LYS A 81 -8.58 -12.84 3.25
N TYR A 82 -9.26 -12.19 2.34
CA TYR A 82 -8.97 -10.83 1.92
C TYR A 82 -10.27 -10.04 1.76
N TYR A 83 -10.14 -8.73 1.73
CA TYR A 83 -11.20 -7.76 1.53
C TYR A 83 -10.83 -6.82 0.41
N LEU A 84 -11.81 -6.30 -0.30
CA LEU A 84 -11.62 -5.30 -1.34
C LEU A 84 -12.62 -4.15 -1.14
N GLN A 85 -12.11 -2.93 -1.10
CA GLN A 85 -12.92 -1.75 -1.26
C GLN A 85 -12.91 -1.37 -2.74
N ASN A 86 -13.99 -1.67 -3.45
CA ASN A 86 -14.06 -1.46 -4.90
C ASN A 86 -14.28 0.03 -5.24
N ILE A 87 -13.28 0.86 -4.95
CA ILE A 87 -13.19 2.25 -5.35
C ILE A 87 -11.97 2.42 -6.26
N PRO A 88 -11.96 3.39 -7.18
CA PRO A 88 -10.82 3.64 -8.04
C PRO A 88 -9.56 4.02 -7.25
N SER A 89 -8.39 3.74 -7.79
CA SER A 89 -7.12 4.32 -7.34
C SER A 89 -7.21 5.85 -7.35
N ARG A 90 -6.44 6.53 -6.51
CA ARG A 90 -6.42 7.98 -6.27
C ARG A 90 -7.67 8.53 -5.55
N SER A 91 -8.66 7.68 -5.25
CA SER A 91 -9.91 8.10 -4.59
C SER A 91 -9.93 7.83 -3.08
N LEU A 92 -8.91 7.16 -2.52
CA LEU A 92 -8.92 6.73 -1.12
C LEU A 92 -9.07 7.90 -0.14
N LYS A 93 -8.48 9.06 -0.45
CA LYS A 93 -8.58 10.29 0.35
C LYS A 93 -10.02 10.76 0.59
N MET A 94 -10.95 10.43 -0.32
CA MET A 94 -12.38 10.77 -0.19
C MET A 94 -13.15 9.76 0.69
N HIS A 95 -12.50 8.67 1.10
CA HIS A 95 -13.15 7.55 1.78
C HIS A 95 -12.52 7.19 3.14
N ILE A 96 -11.72 8.09 3.75
CA ILE A 96 -10.92 7.83 4.96
C ILE A 96 -11.79 7.26 6.09
N VAL A 97 -12.86 7.94 6.51
CA VAL A 97 -13.72 7.53 7.61
C VAL A 97 -14.39 6.19 7.32
N LYS A 98 -14.90 6.01 6.10
CA LYS A 98 -15.53 4.75 5.67
C LYS A 98 -14.53 3.59 5.70
N THR A 99 -13.28 3.84 5.31
CA THR A 99 -12.20 2.84 5.32
C THR A 99 -11.83 2.46 6.75
N ILE A 100 -11.68 3.45 7.65
CA ILE A 100 -11.43 3.20 9.08
C ILE A 100 -12.51 2.30 9.68
N ASN A 101 -13.79 2.59 9.42
CA ASN A 101 -14.90 1.78 9.94
C ASN A 101 -14.84 0.34 9.43
N LYS A 102 -14.49 0.12 8.16
CA LYS A 102 -14.27 -1.23 7.62
C LYS A 102 -13.09 -1.95 8.31
N ILE A 103 -11.99 -1.24 8.54
CA ILE A 103 -10.81 -1.80 9.24
C ILE A 103 -11.21 -2.25 10.65
N LYS A 104 -11.99 -1.46 11.39
CA LYS A 104 -12.50 -1.84 12.72
C LYS A 104 -13.28 -3.15 12.69
N LEU A 105 -14.18 -3.30 11.73
CA LEU A 105 -14.95 -4.55 11.57
C LEU A 105 -14.02 -5.74 11.28
N ILE A 106 -13.00 -5.56 10.45
CA ILE A 106 -12.02 -6.62 10.14
C ILE A 106 -11.20 -6.97 11.39
N ILE A 107 -10.77 -5.96 12.15
CA ILE A 107 -10.03 -6.15 13.41
C ILE A 107 -10.84 -7.02 14.38
N GLN A 108 -12.10 -6.68 14.58
CA GLN A 108 -13.00 -7.43 15.49
C GLN A 108 -13.25 -8.85 14.97
N ALA A 109 -13.58 -9.00 13.69
CA ALA A 109 -13.92 -10.30 13.09
C ALA A 109 -12.77 -11.31 13.11
N HIS A 110 -11.52 -10.83 13.13
CA HIS A 110 -10.33 -11.69 13.02
C HIS A 110 -9.35 -11.56 14.17
N ASN A 111 -9.71 -10.83 15.24
CA ASN A 111 -8.81 -10.57 16.37
C ASN A 111 -7.43 -10.10 15.87
N ILE A 112 -7.41 -9.12 14.98
CA ILE A 112 -6.18 -8.54 14.43
C ILE A 112 -5.38 -7.92 15.58
N THR A 113 -4.10 -8.21 15.65
CA THR A 113 -3.16 -7.67 16.65
C THR A 113 -2.13 -6.74 16.05
N THR A 114 -1.98 -6.79 14.73
CA THR A 114 -0.93 -6.06 14.03
C THR A 114 -1.46 -5.56 12.68
N ILE A 115 -1.13 -4.34 12.32
CA ILE A 115 -1.39 -3.75 11.00
C ILE A 115 -0.07 -3.48 10.31
N PHE A 116 0.00 -3.81 9.00
CA PHE A 116 1.06 -3.38 8.10
C PHE A 116 0.46 -2.41 7.07
N THR A 117 1.18 -1.33 6.76
CA THR A 117 0.77 -0.29 5.80
C THR A 117 1.99 0.22 5.05
N PRO A 118 1.87 0.79 3.83
CA PRO A 118 2.99 1.48 3.21
C PRO A 118 3.50 2.65 4.06
N ALA A 119 4.77 3.00 3.91
CA ALA A 119 5.37 4.15 4.58
C ALA A 119 4.83 5.48 4.05
N TYR A 120 4.86 6.52 4.90
CA TYR A 120 4.52 7.89 4.52
C TYR A 120 5.71 8.54 3.82
N GLU A 121 5.87 8.26 2.53
CA GLU A 121 7.07 8.60 1.76
C GLU A 121 6.78 9.21 0.39
N GLY A 122 5.53 9.53 0.09
CA GLY A 122 5.16 10.18 -1.17
C GLY A 122 5.35 9.31 -2.41
N GLY A 123 5.28 7.99 -2.27
CA GLY A 123 5.31 7.05 -3.38
C GLY A 123 4.04 7.16 -4.23
N HIS A 124 2.89 7.16 -3.57
CA HIS A 124 1.57 7.36 -4.17
C HIS A 124 0.66 8.03 -3.14
N GLN A 125 -0.29 8.88 -3.58
CA GLN A 125 -1.21 9.53 -2.64
C GLN A 125 -2.03 8.53 -1.82
N ASP A 126 -2.48 7.42 -2.40
CA ASP A 126 -3.23 6.39 -1.66
C ASP A 126 -2.35 5.66 -0.62
N HIS A 127 -1.01 5.58 -0.82
CA HIS A 127 -0.07 5.06 0.17
C HIS A 127 0.00 5.99 1.38
N ASP A 128 0.12 7.29 1.14
CA ASP A 128 0.15 8.31 2.19
C ASP A 128 -1.17 8.32 2.98
N VAL A 129 -2.31 8.19 2.28
CA VAL A 129 -3.64 8.07 2.92
C VAL A 129 -3.75 6.78 3.74
N SER A 130 -3.22 5.65 3.24
CA SER A 130 -3.21 4.38 3.97
C SER A 130 -2.43 4.48 5.28
N ASN A 131 -1.25 5.12 5.24
CA ASN A 131 -0.41 5.37 6.41
C ASN A 131 -1.15 6.24 7.44
N PHE A 132 -1.77 7.33 6.98
CA PHE A 132 -2.61 8.19 7.82
C PHE A 132 -3.77 7.43 8.48
N ILE A 133 -4.45 6.56 7.73
CA ILE A 133 -5.52 5.71 8.27
C ILE A 133 -4.97 4.75 9.32
N ALA A 134 -3.84 4.07 9.04
CA ALA A 134 -3.22 3.13 9.96
C ALA A 134 -2.75 3.79 11.26
N SER A 135 -2.31 5.04 11.20
CA SER A 135 -1.87 5.82 12.38
C SER A 135 -2.95 5.95 13.46
N LYS A 136 -4.23 5.82 13.08
CA LYS A 136 -5.36 5.91 14.02
C LYS A 136 -5.48 4.69 14.95
N PHE A 137 -4.74 3.63 14.65
CA PHE A 137 -4.80 2.38 15.42
C PHE A 137 -3.56 2.16 16.31
N ILE A 138 -2.59 3.06 16.34
CA ILE A 138 -1.32 2.90 17.09
C ILE A 138 -1.50 2.74 18.60
N LYS A 139 -2.59 3.28 19.16
CA LYS A 139 -2.91 3.15 20.61
C LYS A 139 -3.47 1.77 20.97
N GLN A 140 -3.99 1.02 20.00
CA GLN A 140 -4.73 -0.22 20.22
C GLN A 140 -3.98 -1.44 19.68
N LEU A 141 -3.20 -1.27 18.62
CA LEU A 141 -2.54 -2.33 17.88
C LEU A 141 -1.05 -2.01 17.63
N ASN A 142 -0.30 -3.07 17.32
CA ASN A 142 1.03 -2.88 16.77
C ASN A 142 0.88 -2.47 15.30
N VAL A 143 1.31 -1.27 14.96
CA VAL A 143 1.27 -0.77 13.58
C VAL A 143 2.71 -0.65 13.07
N TYR A 144 2.96 -1.27 11.92
CA TYR A 144 4.22 -1.23 11.20
C TYR A 144 3.99 -0.65 9.82
N GLU A 145 5.00 0.03 9.32
CA GLU A 145 5.05 0.46 7.95
C GLU A 145 6.11 -0.33 7.17
N PHE A 146 5.83 -0.59 5.90
CA PHE A 146 6.76 -1.24 4.99
C PHE A 146 7.20 -0.27 3.89
N ALA A 147 8.47 -0.36 3.50
CA ALA A 147 9.03 0.44 2.43
C ALA A 147 8.55 -0.10 1.08
N GLU A 148 8.08 0.77 0.22
CA GLU A 148 7.75 0.42 -1.16
C GLU A 148 8.62 1.18 -2.15
N TYR A 149 8.24 2.40 -2.50
CA TYR A 149 9.04 3.26 -3.37
C TYR A 149 8.82 4.73 -3.03
N ASN A 150 9.86 5.51 -3.24
CA ASN A 150 9.86 6.95 -3.05
C ASN A 150 10.77 7.63 -4.09
N ASN A 151 10.76 8.96 -4.11
CA ASN A 151 11.59 9.76 -5.01
C ASN A 151 12.48 10.73 -4.25
N PHE A 152 12.86 10.38 -3.03
CA PHE A 152 13.72 11.21 -2.20
C PHE A 152 15.08 11.43 -2.87
N GLY A 153 15.56 12.68 -2.86
CA GLY A 153 16.80 13.04 -3.56
C GLY A 153 16.71 13.01 -5.09
N GLY A 154 15.49 12.99 -5.66
CA GLY A 154 15.27 13.01 -7.11
C GLY A 154 15.54 11.68 -7.82
N LYS A 155 15.78 10.61 -7.08
CA LYS A 155 15.99 9.25 -7.61
C LYS A 155 14.89 8.32 -7.11
N SER A 156 14.37 7.49 -8.01
CA SER A 156 13.42 6.44 -7.63
C SER A 156 14.15 5.36 -6.83
N VAL A 157 13.73 5.17 -5.58
CA VAL A 157 14.24 4.14 -4.67
C VAL A 157 13.09 3.23 -4.29
N SER A 158 13.33 1.94 -4.18
CA SER A 158 12.31 0.97 -3.77
C SER A 158 12.78 0.05 -2.65
N ASN A 159 11.84 -0.41 -1.82
CA ASN A 159 12.04 -1.28 -0.67
C ASN A 159 13.10 -0.76 0.33
N THR A 160 13.23 0.56 0.44
CA THR A 160 14.16 1.25 1.32
C THR A 160 13.49 2.50 1.85
N PHE A 161 13.48 2.69 3.14
CA PHE A 161 12.92 3.88 3.77
C PHE A 161 13.75 5.13 3.51
N ILE A 162 13.10 6.29 3.61
CA ILE A 162 13.76 7.59 3.62
C ILE A 162 14.42 7.78 4.99
N GLY A 163 15.71 8.15 4.97
CA GLY A 163 16.53 8.35 6.17
C GLY A 163 16.95 7.05 6.83
N GLU A 164 17.91 7.15 7.74
CA GLU A 164 18.38 6.03 8.56
C GLU A 164 17.51 5.90 9.81
N ASP A 165 17.15 4.66 10.15
CA ASP A 165 16.45 4.33 11.39
C ASP A 165 16.99 3.01 11.93
N THR A 166 17.51 3.05 13.14
CA THR A 166 18.07 1.86 13.82
C THR A 166 17.01 0.80 14.14
N ASN A 167 15.72 1.12 14.02
CA ASN A 167 14.61 0.22 14.29
C ASN A 167 14.04 -0.46 13.03
N GLU A 168 14.74 -0.37 11.90
CA GLU A 168 14.33 -1.05 10.68
C GLU A 168 14.63 -2.55 10.75
N GLU A 169 13.61 -3.35 10.50
CA GLU A 169 13.73 -4.80 10.27
C GLU A 169 13.93 -5.04 8.78
N ILE A 170 15.17 -5.25 8.35
CA ILE A 170 15.52 -5.47 6.96
C ILE A 170 15.61 -6.97 6.68
N LEU A 171 14.81 -7.43 5.74
CA LEU A 171 14.87 -8.77 5.22
C LEU A 171 15.63 -8.78 3.87
N ILE A 172 16.87 -9.22 3.89
CA ILE A 172 17.63 -9.47 2.67
C ILE A 172 17.17 -10.82 2.10
N LEU A 173 16.86 -10.84 0.82
CA LEU A 173 16.31 -12.01 0.14
C LEU A 173 17.41 -12.84 -0.50
N ASN A 174 17.38 -14.16 -0.27
CA ASN A 174 18.23 -15.11 -0.99
C ASN A 174 17.68 -15.39 -2.40
N ASP A 175 18.42 -16.11 -3.24
CA ASP A 175 18.08 -16.36 -4.64
C ASP A 175 16.72 -17.03 -4.82
N LYS A 176 16.33 -17.94 -3.93
CA LYS A 176 15.00 -18.59 -3.95
C LYS A 176 13.88 -17.60 -3.64
N GLU A 177 14.09 -16.72 -2.68
CA GLU A 177 13.15 -15.68 -2.29
C GLU A 177 13.05 -14.59 -3.37
N ILE A 178 14.17 -14.20 -3.98
CA ILE A 178 14.21 -13.30 -5.14
C ILE A 178 13.42 -13.89 -6.30
N SER A 179 13.67 -15.16 -6.63
CA SER A 179 12.92 -15.87 -7.69
C SER A 179 11.43 -15.93 -7.39
N TYR A 180 11.06 -16.20 -6.13
CA TYR A 180 9.67 -16.20 -5.68
C TYR A 180 9.04 -14.80 -5.83
N LYS A 181 9.70 -13.74 -5.36
CA LYS A 181 9.20 -12.36 -5.46
C LYS A 181 9.05 -11.92 -6.92
N LYS A 182 10.01 -12.24 -7.79
CA LYS A 182 9.90 -12.00 -9.24
C LYS A 182 8.68 -12.71 -9.84
N LYS A 183 8.48 -13.99 -9.48
CA LYS A 183 7.30 -14.75 -9.93
C LYS A 183 5.99 -14.10 -9.48
N MET A 184 5.95 -13.61 -8.25
CA MET A 184 4.77 -12.95 -7.69
C MET A 184 4.47 -11.61 -8.39
N LEU A 185 5.49 -10.76 -8.59
CA LEU A 185 5.35 -9.51 -9.34
C LEU A 185 4.86 -9.77 -10.78
N ASN A 186 5.34 -10.82 -11.43
CA ASN A 186 4.93 -11.21 -12.78
C ASN A 186 3.47 -11.68 -12.88
N ILE A 187 2.76 -11.85 -11.76
CA ILE A 187 1.30 -12.10 -11.79
C ILE A 187 0.58 -10.84 -12.23
N TYR A 188 1.05 -9.67 -11.82
CA TYR A 188 0.50 -8.35 -12.15
C TYR A 188 0.99 -7.82 -13.50
N LYS A 189 0.67 -8.55 -14.56
CA LYS A 189 1.07 -8.20 -15.94
C LYS A 189 0.54 -6.85 -16.38
N SER A 190 -0.65 -6.47 -15.89
CA SER A 190 -1.23 -5.15 -16.17
C SER A 190 -0.37 -4.01 -15.67
N GLU A 191 0.50 -4.26 -14.66
CA GLU A 191 1.36 -3.27 -14.01
C GLU A 191 2.85 -3.39 -14.35
N THR A 192 3.22 -4.25 -15.26
CA THR A 192 4.64 -4.50 -15.62
C THR A 192 5.42 -3.21 -15.84
N LYS A 193 4.81 -2.21 -16.49
CA LYS A 193 5.44 -0.91 -16.75
C LYS A 193 5.63 -0.07 -15.48
N ASN A 194 4.72 -0.19 -14.53
CA ASN A 194 4.75 0.54 -13.26
C ASN A 194 5.65 -0.15 -12.24
N LEU A 195 5.78 -1.47 -12.30
CA LEU A 195 6.59 -2.28 -11.37
C LEU A 195 8.05 -2.47 -11.83
N GLY A 196 8.41 -2.03 -13.03
CA GLY A 196 9.75 -2.24 -13.60
C GLY A 196 10.91 -1.62 -12.81
N HIS A 197 10.63 -0.65 -11.93
CA HIS A 197 11.63 0.00 -11.06
C HIS A 197 11.78 -0.67 -9.69
N ILE A 198 10.95 -1.67 -9.37
CA ILE A 198 10.96 -2.33 -8.05
C ILE A 198 12.16 -3.27 -7.92
N LYS A 199 13.01 -3.01 -6.92
CA LYS A 199 14.10 -3.90 -6.55
C LYS A 199 13.56 -5.09 -5.77
N VAL A 200 14.07 -6.29 -6.07
CA VAL A 200 13.56 -7.55 -5.51
C VAL A 200 14.50 -8.18 -4.48
N VAL A 201 15.54 -7.47 -4.06
CA VAL A 201 16.60 -8.02 -3.22
C VAL A 201 16.35 -7.87 -1.72
N ARG A 202 15.38 -7.06 -1.33
CA ARG A 202 15.06 -6.81 0.08
C ARG A 202 13.61 -6.43 0.28
N GLU A 203 13.14 -6.61 1.49
CA GLU A 203 11.93 -5.99 2.05
C GLU A 203 12.29 -5.37 3.41
N ALA A 204 11.59 -4.34 3.82
CA ALA A 204 11.87 -3.65 5.07
C ALA A 204 10.58 -3.28 5.80
N LEU A 205 10.58 -3.48 7.11
CA LEU A 205 9.53 -3.07 8.04
C LEU A 205 10.13 -2.19 9.12
N ARG A 206 9.35 -1.27 9.65
CA ARG A 206 9.64 -0.58 10.91
C ARG A 206 8.34 -0.26 11.64
N LYS A 207 8.41 0.01 12.94
CA LYS A 207 7.26 0.57 13.66
C LYS A 207 6.83 1.86 12.99
N LEU A 208 5.52 2.04 12.82
CA LEU A 208 4.98 3.28 12.29
C LEU A 208 5.43 4.46 13.14
N LYS A 209 6.06 5.44 12.51
CA LYS A 209 6.56 6.67 13.16
C LYS A 209 5.42 7.63 13.48
N SER A 210 5.68 8.56 14.38
CA SER A 210 4.83 9.72 14.54
C SER A 210 5.13 10.72 13.43
N TYR A 211 4.19 10.91 12.52
CA TYR A 211 4.28 11.87 11.42
C TYR A 211 3.41 13.10 11.71
N ASP A 212 3.90 14.26 11.30
CA ASP A 212 3.05 15.44 11.13
C ASP A 212 2.38 15.38 9.76
N TYR A 213 1.20 14.77 9.70
CA TYR A 213 0.42 14.64 8.47
C TYR A 213 -0.12 15.97 7.93
N SER A 214 0.12 17.09 8.63
CA SER A 214 -0.16 18.42 8.08
C SER A 214 0.93 18.89 7.10
N GLN A 215 2.03 18.15 7.04
CA GLN A 215 3.17 18.41 6.18
C GLN A 215 3.33 17.29 5.16
N ARG A 216 3.89 17.63 4.00
CA ARG A 216 4.22 16.63 2.98
C ARG A 216 5.29 15.64 3.49
N PRO A 217 5.34 14.41 2.96
CA PRO A 217 6.24 13.36 3.46
C PRO A 217 7.71 13.75 3.52
N HIS A 218 8.17 14.53 2.55
CA HIS A 218 9.53 15.09 2.51
C HIS A 218 9.58 16.35 1.64
N LYS A 219 10.66 17.14 1.76
CA LYS A 219 10.84 18.42 1.03
C LYS A 219 11.09 18.26 -0.47
N GLY A 220 11.48 17.09 -0.96
CA GLY A 220 11.75 16.85 -2.36
C GLY A 220 10.48 16.66 -3.19
N LYS A 221 10.65 16.46 -4.50
CA LYS A 221 9.56 16.11 -5.42
C LYS A 221 9.08 14.68 -5.13
N LEU A 222 7.82 14.51 -4.80
CA LEU A 222 7.23 13.20 -4.53
C LEU A 222 7.12 12.38 -5.81
N PHE A 223 7.02 11.06 -5.66
CA PHE A 223 6.97 10.16 -6.81
C PHE A 223 5.72 10.41 -7.68
N TYR A 224 4.58 10.73 -7.08
CA TYR A 224 3.35 11.04 -7.82
C TYR A 224 3.30 12.46 -8.40
N GLU A 225 4.26 13.35 -8.05
CA GLU A 225 4.44 14.66 -8.68
C GLU A 225 5.36 14.63 -9.91
N ARG A 226 5.98 13.49 -10.22
CA ARG A 226 7.04 13.42 -11.25
C ARG A 226 6.58 13.72 -12.67
N PHE A 227 5.29 13.60 -12.96
CA PHE A 227 4.70 13.83 -14.27
C PHE A 227 3.81 15.07 -14.28
N ASN A 228 4.37 16.27 -14.13
CA ASN A 228 3.60 17.52 -14.03
C ASN A 228 3.52 18.30 -15.34
N LEU A 229 4.09 17.80 -16.45
CA LEU A 229 4.20 18.57 -17.69
C LEU A 229 2.86 18.79 -18.40
N PHE A 230 1.90 17.87 -18.23
CA PHE A 230 0.57 17.95 -18.87
C PHE A 230 -0.50 17.47 -17.90
N SER A 231 -1.24 18.39 -17.28
CA SER A 231 -2.28 18.08 -16.28
C SER A 231 -3.39 17.16 -16.81
N TRP A 232 -3.62 17.13 -18.10
CA TRP A 232 -4.62 16.29 -18.79
C TRP A 232 -4.16 14.84 -19.04
N HIS A 233 -2.88 14.53 -18.83
CA HIS A 233 -2.38 13.19 -19.11
C HIS A 233 -2.79 12.20 -17.98
N PRO A 234 -3.35 11.00 -18.27
CA PRO A 234 -3.82 10.05 -17.26
C PRO A 234 -2.78 9.55 -16.24
N ARG A 235 -1.49 9.74 -16.52
CA ARG A 235 -0.40 9.45 -15.56
C ARG A 235 -0.15 10.57 -14.58
N VAL A 236 -0.69 11.75 -14.84
CA VAL A 236 -0.62 12.87 -13.90
C VAL A 236 -1.64 12.59 -12.80
N ASP A 237 -1.16 12.60 -11.58
CA ASP A 237 -2.04 12.54 -10.43
C ASP A 237 -2.64 13.93 -10.25
N GLY A 238 -3.93 14.11 -10.49
CA GLY A 238 -4.62 15.40 -10.45
C GLY A 238 -4.68 16.05 -9.05
N THR A 239 -3.82 15.61 -8.12
CA THR A 239 -3.76 16.15 -6.76
C THR A 239 -2.35 16.56 -6.39
N SER A 240 -2.22 17.59 -5.53
CA SER A 240 -0.94 17.97 -4.92
C SER A 240 -0.81 17.37 -3.52
N PRO A 241 0.42 17.22 -3.00
CA PRO A 241 0.66 16.80 -1.61
C PRO A 241 -0.04 17.70 -0.59
N GLU A 242 -0.10 19.00 -0.86
CA GLU A 242 -0.73 20.00 0.01
C GLU A 242 -2.23 19.73 0.15
N ILE A 243 -2.91 19.38 -0.96
CA ILE A 243 -4.33 19.00 -0.92
C ILE A 243 -4.53 17.73 -0.07
N VAL A 244 -3.64 16.75 -0.19
CA VAL A 244 -3.70 15.52 0.62
C VAL A 244 -3.51 15.86 2.11
N CYS A 245 -2.53 16.68 2.45
CA CYS A 245 -2.28 17.14 3.83
C CYS A 245 -3.47 17.95 4.38
N GLU A 246 -4.09 18.80 3.56
CA GLU A 246 -5.28 19.56 3.97
C GLU A 246 -6.47 18.63 4.26
N ILE A 247 -6.66 17.59 3.46
CA ILE A 247 -7.69 16.58 3.72
C ILE A 247 -7.41 15.89 5.06
N PHE A 248 -6.17 15.55 5.38
CA PHE A 248 -5.81 14.94 6.67
C PHE A 248 -6.15 15.87 7.84
N LYS A 249 -5.82 17.16 7.74
CA LYS A 249 -6.16 18.19 8.74
C LYS A 249 -7.66 18.30 8.96
N ASN A 250 -8.44 18.28 7.88
CA ASN A 250 -9.89 18.52 7.92
C ASN A 250 -10.70 17.25 8.20
N THR A 251 -10.07 16.08 8.21
CA THR A 251 -10.78 14.82 8.48
C THR A 251 -11.19 14.75 9.95
N ARG A 252 -12.48 14.87 10.22
CA ARG A 252 -13.06 14.74 11.56
C ARG A 252 -13.37 13.27 11.86
N PHE A 253 -12.98 12.83 13.05
CA PHE A 253 -13.19 11.46 13.54
C PHE A 253 -14.26 11.40 14.62
N ASN A 254 -15.40 12.09 14.43
CA ASN A 254 -16.49 12.10 15.40
C ASN A 254 -16.92 10.64 15.68
N ASN A 255 -16.76 10.19 16.93
CA ASN A 255 -17.15 8.85 17.41
C ASN A 255 -16.48 7.67 16.68
N VAL A 256 -15.30 7.85 16.12
CA VAL A 256 -14.60 6.78 15.43
C VAL A 256 -13.73 5.96 16.40
N PHE A 257 -13.39 6.48 17.59
CA PHE A 257 -12.58 5.81 18.63
C PHE A 257 -13.18 5.96 20.01
#